data_f597aa07d11e74ce1a1ab1252fa93682
#
_entry.id   f597aa07d11e74ce1a1ab1252fa93682
#
_cell.length_a   1.000
_cell.length_b   1.000
_cell.length_c   1.000
_cell.angle_alpha   90.00
_cell.angle_beta   90.00
_cell.angle_gamma   90.00
#
_symmetry.space_group_name_H-M   'P 1'
#
loop_
_entity.id
_entity.type
_entity.pdbx_description
1 polymer ?
#
loop_
_entity_poly.entity_id
_entity_poly.type
_entity_poly.pdbx_seq_one_letter_code
_entity_poly.pdbx_strand_id
1 'polypeptide(L)'
;MKDIVKSFLIIGQSNMAGRGHLHEVKPIINERIVMLRNGRWQMMAEPINCDRSVSGISLAASFADAWCREYKEGKIGLIPCAEGGSEIDEWDVGKTLYNHAVSEARFAMKNSQLTGILWHQGESDSMGGKHEIYYEKLHRIMQGFRKELDAPDIPIVIGGLGSFLGQSGFGKNCTEYMLINQKLKQFAFEQDNCYFVDAAGLACNPDGIHINAVSQRKFGLRYFEAFFHKQHILGPLTNEDERVLVLEARTHTKTEKTFLLSMQMALGDISYSDFKAQLAQTGE
;
A
#
# COMPACT_ATOMS: atom_id res chain seq x y z
N MET A 1 -7.82 -12.27 25.72
CA MET A 1 -6.48 -11.86 25.20
C MET A 1 -6.69 -10.60 24.39
N LYS A 2 -5.85 -9.55 24.54
CA LYS A 2 -5.92 -8.38 23.63
C LYS A 2 -5.68 -8.88 22.20
N ASP A 3 -6.56 -8.51 21.26
CA ASP A 3 -6.38 -8.84 19.85
C ASP A 3 -5.07 -8.21 19.37
N ILE A 4 -4.11 -9.05 19.02
CA ILE A 4 -2.81 -8.61 18.51
C ILE A 4 -3.01 -8.04 17.10
N VAL A 5 -2.58 -6.81 16.87
CA VAL A 5 -2.59 -6.20 15.54
C VAL A 5 -1.67 -6.98 14.61
N LYS A 6 -2.18 -7.43 13.45
CA LYS A 6 -1.38 -8.04 12.38
C LYS A 6 -0.86 -6.91 11.49
N SER A 7 0.45 -6.64 11.55
CA SER A 7 1.02 -5.48 10.88
C SER A 7 1.73 -5.82 9.57
N PHE A 8 1.69 -4.87 8.64
CA PHE A 8 2.32 -4.96 7.32
C PHE A 8 3.21 -3.74 7.09
N LEU A 9 4.45 -3.99 6.71
CA LEU A 9 5.39 -2.94 6.33
C LEU A 9 5.13 -2.54 4.87
N ILE A 10 4.88 -1.23 4.65
CA ILE A 10 4.52 -0.67 3.35
C ILE A 10 5.71 0.13 2.84
N ILE A 11 6.45 -0.41 1.88
CA ILE A 11 7.72 0.16 1.39
C ILE A 11 7.80 0.17 -0.13
N GLY A 12 8.56 1.09 -0.66
CA GLY A 12 8.71 1.34 -2.09
C GLY A 12 8.65 2.82 -2.43
N GLN A 13 8.16 3.15 -3.63
CA GLN A 13 8.12 4.54 -4.08
C GLN A 13 6.68 5.09 -4.20
N SER A 14 6.49 6.10 -5.04
CA SER A 14 5.25 6.89 -5.11
C SER A 14 3.98 6.07 -5.33
N ASN A 15 4.00 5.01 -6.14
CA ASN A 15 2.83 4.17 -6.36
C ASN A 15 2.50 3.27 -5.15
N MET A 16 3.45 3.00 -4.28
CA MET A 16 3.19 2.39 -2.97
C MET A 16 2.70 3.45 -1.96
N ALA A 17 3.34 4.61 -1.91
CA ALA A 17 2.91 5.72 -1.05
C ALA A 17 1.47 6.15 -1.35
N GLY A 18 1.08 6.11 -2.62
CA GLY A 18 -0.24 6.48 -3.11
C GLY A 18 -0.24 7.85 -3.79
N ARG A 19 -0.76 7.86 -5.01
CA ARG A 19 -0.91 9.08 -5.83
C ARG A 19 -2.27 9.12 -6.54
N GLY A 20 -3.16 8.15 -6.30
CA GLY A 20 -4.54 8.23 -6.79
C GLY A 20 -5.24 9.43 -6.15
N HIS A 21 -6.05 10.16 -6.93
CA HIS A 21 -6.71 11.35 -6.43
C HIS A 21 -7.79 11.00 -5.41
N LEU A 22 -7.81 11.68 -4.26
CA LEU A 22 -8.70 11.37 -3.14
C LEU A 22 -10.19 11.49 -3.50
N HIS A 23 -10.54 12.35 -4.46
CA HIS A 23 -11.94 12.60 -4.85
C HIS A 23 -12.50 11.58 -5.86
N GLU A 24 -11.64 10.72 -6.45
CA GLU A 24 -12.06 9.75 -7.48
C GLU A 24 -12.72 8.50 -6.92
N VAL A 25 -12.50 8.21 -5.64
CA VAL A 25 -13.04 7.04 -4.94
C VAL A 25 -13.52 7.39 -3.55
N LYS A 26 -14.46 6.63 -3.02
CA LYS A 26 -14.86 6.79 -1.61
C LYS A 26 -13.73 6.35 -0.68
N PRO A 27 -13.53 7.05 0.46
CA PRO A 27 -12.55 6.66 1.45
C PRO A 27 -12.91 5.30 2.06
N ILE A 28 -11.92 4.46 2.28
CA ILE A 28 -12.09 3.22 3.04
C ILE A 28 -11.98 3.55 4.53
N ILE A 29 -13.10 3.43 5.24
CA ILE A 29 -13.18 3.67 6.67
C ILE A 29 -13.57 2.36 7.36
N ASN A 30 -12.68 1.85 8.22
CA ASN A 30 -12.90 0.60 8.94
C ASN A 30 -12.10 0.65 10.27
N GLU A 31 -12.79 0.59 11.40
CA GLU A 31 -12.17 0.67 12.73
C GLU A 31 -11.21 -0.49 13.05
N ARG A 32 -11.24 -1.54 12.23
CA ARG A 32 -10.31 -2.65 12.33
C ARG A 32 -9.01 -2.42 11.53
N ILE A 33 -8.97 -1.38 10.70
CA ILE A 33 -7.77 -0.99 9.97
C ILE A 33 -7.11 0.16 10.74
N VAL A 34 -5.89 -0.07 11.19
CA VAL A 34 -5.10 0.97 11.88
C VAL A 34 -3.80 1.24 11.12
N MET A 35 -3.27 2.44 11.25
CA MET A 35 -1.98 2.81 10.70
C MET A 35 -1.07 3.35 11.80
N LEU A 36 0.22 3.12 11.67
CA LEU A 36 1.22 3.70 12.55
C LEU A 36 1.44 5.17 12.16
N ARG A 37 1.11 6.08 13.05
CA ARG A 37 1.32 7.51 12.87
C ARG A 37 1.65 8.15 14.21
N ASN A 38 2.69 8.97 14.24
CA ASN A 38 3.17 9.63 15.47
C ASN A 38 3.40 8.65 16.63
N GLY A 39 3.98 7.49 16.34
CA GLY A 39 4.31 6.47 17.34
C GLY A 39 3.08 5.74 17.93
N ARG A 40 1.90 5.82 17.32
CA ARG A 40 0.68 5.16 17.78
C ARG A 40 -0.09 4.50 16.65
N TRP A 41 -0.78 3.41 16.97
CA TRP A 41 -1.82 2.87 16.12
C TRP A 41 -3.05 3.77 16.18
N GLN A 42 -3.42 4.33 15.04
CA GLN A 42 -4.60 5.17 14.86
C GLN A 42 -5.50 4.55 13.81
N MET A 43 -6.79 4.83 13.86
CA MET A 43 -7.70 4.42 12.77
C MET A 43 -7.18 4.98 11.44
N MET A 44 -7.14 4.10 10.44
CA MET A 44 -6.61 4.44 9.14
C MET A 44 -7.44 5.53 8.45
N ALA A 45 -6.77 6.51 7.88
CA ALA A 45 -7.32 7.51 6.98
C ALA A 45 -6.40 7.66 5.76
N GLU A 46 -6.98 7.90 4.61
CA GLU A 46 -6.25 8.23 3.40
C GLU A 46 -6.00 9.74 3.29
N PRO A 47 -4.80 10.17 2.88
CA PRO A 47 -3.67 9.35 2.47
C PRO A 47 -3.01 8.63 3.64
N ILE A 48 -2.62 7.36 3.44
CA ILE A 48 -1.96 6.55 4.47
C ILE A 48 -0.51 7.03 4.66
N ASN A 49 0.18 7.25 3.55
CA ASN A 49 1.54 7.78 3.53
C ASN A 49 1.50 9.30 3.33
N CYS A 50 2.40 10.02 3.98
CA CYS A 50 2.48 11.48 3.90
C CYS A 50 3.91 11.92 3.50
N ASP A 51 4.50 11.25 2.52
CA ASP A 51 5.84 11.52 1.99
C ASP A 51 5.91 12.83 1.18
N ARG A 52 4.82 13.19 0.53
CA ARG A 52 4.71 14.40 -0.31
C ARG A 52 3.34 15.06 -0.14
N SER A 53 3.24 16.34 -0.47
CA SER A 53 1.96 17.09 -0.46
C SER A 53 0.92 16.55 -1.46
N VAL A 54 1.35 15.75 -2.42
CA VAL A 54 0.50 15.07 -3.42
C VAL A 54 0.19 13.62 -3.06
N SER A 55 0.41 13.21 -1.82
CA SER A 55 0.02 11.89 -1.33
C SER A 55 -1.49 11.69 -1.44
N GLY A 56 -1.91 10.52 -1.89
CA GLY A 56 -3.29 10.21 -2.19
C GLY A 56 -3.64 8.75 -1.93
N ILE A 57 -4.56 8.23 -2.73
CA ILE A 57 -5.02 6.84 -2.66
C ILE A 57 -3.87 5.88 -2.97
N SER A 58 -3.66 4.90 -2.10
CA SER A 58 -2.70 3.81 -2.28
C SER A 58 -3.39 2.44 -2.27
N LEU A 59 -2.68 1.43 -2.74
CA LEU A 59 -3.13 0.04 -2.74
C LEU A 59 -3.33 -0.53 -1.32
N ALA A 60 -2.67 0.05 -0.32
CA ALA A 60 -2.65 -0.50 1.04
C ALA A 60 -4.03 -0.47 1.73
N ALA A 61 -4.89 0.51 1.43
CA ALA A 61 -6.22 0.60 2.03
C ALA A 61 -7.14 -0.54 1.56
N SER A 62 -7.18 -0.83 0.26
CA SER A 62 -7.99 -1.93 -0.28
C SER A 62 -7.42 -3.30 0.06
N PHE A 63 -6.10 -3.45 0.15
CA PHE A 63 -5.46 -4.63 0.73
C PHE A 63 -5.95 -4.89 2.17
N ALA A 64 -5.95 -3.85 3.00
CA ALA A 64 -6.36 -3.96 4.40
C ALA A 64 -7.86 -4.23 4.56
N ASP A 65 -8.72 -3.64 3.72
CA ASP A 65 -10.15 -3.93 3.78
C ASP A 65 -10.46 -5.36 3.31
N ALA A 66 -9.80 -5.84 2.27
CA ALA A 66 -9.90 -7.25 1.84
C ALA A 66 -9.46 -8.20 2.96
N TRP A 67 -8.38 -7.87 3.67
CA TRP A 67 -7.96 -8.62 4.86
C TRP A 67 -9.06 -8.66 5.93
N CYS A 68 -9.70 -7.53 6.25
CA CYS A 68 -10.78 -7.46 7.22
C CYS A 68 -12.03 -8.22 6.79
N ARG A 69 -12.25 -8.40 5.48
CA ARG A 69 -13.37 -9.20 4.95
C ARG A 69 -13.14 -10.68 5.11
N GLU A 70 -11.91 -11.12 4.95
CA GLU A 70 -11.54 -12.53 5.12
C GLU A 70 -11.40 -12.92 6.59
N TYR A 71 -10.59 -12.17 7.33
CA TYR A 71 -10.39 -12.38 8.76
C TYR A 71 -11.46 -11.61 9.55
N LYS A 72 -12.46 -12.30 10.09
CA LYS A 72 -13.62 -11.67 10.76
C LYS A 72 -13.27 -11.02 12.11
N GLU A 73 -12.16 -11.39 12.71
CA GLU A 73 -11.68 -10.88 14.00
C GLU A 73 -10.28 -10.26 13.89
N GLY A 74 -9.90 -9.50 14.92
CA GLY A 74 -8.59 -8.84 14.98
C GLY A 74 -8.51 -7.54 14.19
N LYS A 75 -7.34 -6.94 14.23
CA LYS A 75 -7.01 -5.69 13.53
C LYS A 75 -5.82 -5.88 12.60
N ILE A 76 -5.88 -5.21 11.45
CA ILE A 76 -4.72 -5.05 10.58
C ILE A 76 -4.07 -3.69 10.81
N GLY A 77 -2.74 -3.67 10.87
CA GLY A 77 -1.93 -2.46 11.04
C GLY A 77 -1.06 -2.20 9.81
N LEU A 78 -1.06 -0.96 9.34
CA LEU A 78 -0.23 -0.51 8.22
C LEU A 78 0.93 0.33 8.76
N ILE A 79 2.16 0.00 8.35
CA ILE A 79 3.39 0.72 8.72
C ILE A 79 3.88 1.44 7.46
N PRO A 80 3.44 2.71 7.23
CA PRO A 80 3.76 3.43 5.99
C PRO A 80 5.17 3.99 6.03
N CYS A 81 6.04 3.49 5.13
CA CYS A 81 7.42 3.92 4.99
C CYS A 81 7.83 4.16 3.52
N ALA A 82 6.87 4.18 2.58
CA ALA A 82 7.18 4.42 1.18
C ALA A 82 7.60 5.88 0.94
N GLU A 83 8.56 6.10 0.03
CA GLU A 83 9.11 7.42 -0.31
C GLU A 83 9.05 7.68 -1.82
N GLY A 84 8.29 8.71 -2.22
CA GLY A 84 8.07 9.06 -3.62
C GLY A 84 9.34 9.46 -4.35
N GLY A 85 9.53 8.89 -5.56
CA GLY A 85 10.70 9.16 -6.41
C GLY A 85 11.96 8.42 -6.03
N SER A 86 11.93 7.58 -4.98
CA SER A 86 13.11 6.85 -4.54
C SER A 86 13.60 5.82 -5.57
N GLU A 87 14.90 5.72 -5.73
CA GLU A 87 15.59 4.67 -6.48
C GLU A 87 15.91 3.49 -5.57
N ILE A 88 16.16 2.32 -6.15
CA ILE A 88 16.48 1.11 -5.37
C ILE A 88 17.75 1.30 -4.51
N ASP A 89 18.69 2.14 -4.96
CA ASP A 89 19.90 2.46 -4.21
C ASP A 89 19.65 3.15 -2.87
N GLU A 90 18.58 3.92 -2.77
CA GLU A 90 18.20 4.62 -1.54
C GLU A 90 17.60 3.66 -0.50
N TRP A 91 17.17 2.48 -0.96
CA TRP A 91 16.66 1.39 -0.13
C TRP A 91 17.73 0.38 0.30
N ASP A 92 18.97 0.52 -0.17
CA ASP A 92 20.04 -0.42 0.18
C ASP A 92 20.29 -0.49 1.69
N VAL A 93 20.73 -1.65 2.14
CA VAL A 93 21.00 -1.94 3.57
C VAL A 93 21.90 -0.86 4.18
N GLY A 94 21.44 -0.29 5.28
CA GLY A 94 22.13 0.80 5.97
C GLY A 94 21.86 2.20 5.44
N LYS A 95 21.13 2.36 4.32
CA LYS A 95 20.69 3.66 3.82
C LYS A 95 19.50 4.21 4.61
N THR A 96 19.21 5.49 4.42
CA THR A 96 18.21 6.22 5.21
C THR A 96 16.82 5.59 5.14
N LEU A 97 16.32 5.27 3.95
CA LEU A 97 14.98 4.70 3.79
C LEU A 97 14.87 3.30 4.40
N TYR A 98 15.88 2.47 4.18
CA TYR A 98 15.98 1.15 4.81
C TYR A 98 15.98 1.24 6.33
N ASN A 99 16.87 2.06 6.91
CA ASN A 99 16.99 2.21 8.36
C ASN A 99 15.70 2.79 8.98
N HIS A 100 15.05 3.73 8.29
CA HIS A 100 13.75 4.25 8.71
C HIS A 100 12.71 3.13 8.76
N ALA A 101 12.56 2.36 7.70
CA ALA A 101 11.60 1.26 7.63
C ALA A 101 11.84 0.18 8.69
N VAL A 102 13.11 -0.19 8.93
CA VAL A 102 13.50 -1.11 10.03
C VAL A 102 13.10 -0.55 11.39
N SER A 103 13.35 0.75 11.62
CA SER A 103 13.05 1.41 12.91
C SER A 103 11.55 1.45 13.17
N GLU A 104 10.73 1.83 12.16
CA GLU A 104 9.27 1.86 12.27
C GLU A 104 8.69 0.46 12.47
N ALA A 105 9.19 -0.53 11.73
CA ALA A 105 8.77 -1.92 11.90
C ALA A 105 9.09 -2.45 13.30
N ARG A 106 10.31 -2.26 13.81
CA ARG A 106 10.71 -2.65 15.17
C ARG A 106 9.88 -1.94 16.24
N PHE A 107 9.58 -0.66 16.02
CA PHE A 107 8.71 0.09 16.92
C PHE A 107 7.29 -0.50 16.94
N ALA A 108 6.70 -0.76 15.77
CA ALA A 108 5.40 -1.38 15.62
C ALA A 108 5.32 -2.76 16.27
N MET A 109 6.36 -3.58 16.12
CA MET A 109 6.44 -4.95 16.66
C MET A 109 6.38 -5.01 18.18
N LYS A 110 6.58 -3.92 18.91
CA LYS A 110 6.36 -3.88 20.37
C LYS A 110 4.91 -4.13 20.75
N ASN A 111 3.94 -3.83 19.86
CA ASN A 111 2.51 -3.92 20.11
C ASN A 111 1.74 -4.61 18.97
N SER A 112 2.42 -5.20 18.01
CA SER A 112 1.85 -5.89 16.86
C SER A 112 2.70 -7.10 16.47
N GLN A 113 2.15 -7.95 15.63
CA GLN A 113 2.87 -9.02 14.96
C GLN A 113 3.09 -8.62 13.51
N LEU A 114 4.35 -8.44 13.11
CA LEU A 114 4.69 -8.24 11.70
C LEU A 114 4.30 -9.49 10.91
N THR A 115 3.48 -9.32 9.87
CA THR A 115 2.81 -10.41 9.16
C THR A 115 3.18 -10.45 7.69
N GLY A 116 3.66 -9.33 7.13
CA GLY A 116 4.07 -9.26 5.72
C GLY A 116 4.76 -7.94 5.39
N ILE A 117 5.41 -7.94 4.23
CA ILE A 117 6.02 -6.77 3.60
C ILE A 117 5.35 -6.57 2.24
N LEU A 118 4.89 -5.36 1.95
CA LEU A 118 4.37 -4.96 0.63
C LEU A 118 5.38 -4.03 -0.02
N TRP A 119 5.85 -4.42 -1.21
CA TRP A 119 6.84 -3.69 -2.00
C TRP A 119 6.29 -3.27 -3.35
N HIS A 120 6.44 -1.98 -3.68
CA HIS A 120 6.22 -1.48 -5.04
C HIS A 120 7.20 -0.35 -5.35
N GLN A 121 8.18 -0.63 -6.20
CA GLN A 121 9.23 0.29 -6.59
C GLN A 121 9.83 -0.16 -7.92
N GLY A 122 10.38 0.76 -8.71
CA GLY A 122 11.13 0.46 -9.93
C GLY A 122 10.93 1.47 -11.05
N GLU A 123 9.96 2.38 -10.95
CA GLU A 123 9.73 3.41 -11.96
C GLU A 123 10.96 4.31 -12.11
N SER A 124 11.57 4.72 -10.98
CA SER A 124 12.81 5.53 -10.97
C SER A 124 14.04 4.77 -11.50
N ASP A 125 13.98 3.45 -11.53
CA ASP A 125 15.04 2.57 -12.03
C ASP A 125 14.76 2.04 -13.43
N SER A 126 13.65 2.45 -14.05
CA SER A 126 13.21 2.00 -15.38
C SER A 126 13.88 2.76 -16.53
N MET A 127 15.13 3.18 -16.34
CA MET A 127 15.94 3.89 -17.33
C MET A 127 17.44 3.76 -17.03
N GLY A 128 18.27 3.96 -18.06
CA GLY A 128 19.73 4.07 -17.89
C GLY A 128 20.44 2.79 -17.52
N GLY A 129 19.87 1.62 -17.86
CA GLY A 129 20.48 0.31 -17.60
C GLY A 129 20.43 -0.15 -16.14
N LYS A 130 19.71 0.56 -15.24
CA LYS A 130 19.64 0.21 -13.81
C LYS A 130 19.03 -1.16 -13.55
N HIS A 131 18.26 -1.69 -14.50
CA HIS A 131 17.70 -3.04 -14.43
C HIS A 131 18.77 -4.14 -14.31
N GLU A 132 20.01 -3.91 -14.75
CA GLU A 132 21.09 -4.88 -14.71
C GLU A 132 21.45 -5.27 -13.28
N ILE A 133 21.43 -4.30 -12.35
CA ILE A 133 21.80 -4.48 -10.93
C ILE A 133 20.58 -4.57 -10.00
N TYR A 134 19.36 -4.40 -10.54
CA TYR A 134 18.14 -4.30 -9.75
C TYR A 134 17.84 -5.55 -8.93
N TYR A 135 17.96 -6.74 -9.55
CA TYR A 135 17.71 -8.02 -8.87
C TYR A 135 18.61 -8.20 -7.64
N GLU A 136 19.91 -7.99 -7.80
CA GLU A 136 20.91 -8.17 -6.74
C GLU A 136 20.65 -7.24 -5.55
N LYS A 137 20.30 -5.98 -5.86
CA LYS A 137 19.93 -5.00 -4.83
C LYS A 137 18.65 -5.37 -4.12
N LEU A 138 17.60 -5.71 -4.86
CA LEU A 138 16.33 -6.16 -4.27
C LEU A 138 16.54 -7.37 -3.36
N HIS A 139 17.34 -8.34 -3.81
CA HIS A 139 17.66 -9.52 -3.02
C HIS A 139 18.35 -9.14 -1.69
N ARG A 140 19.37 -8.29 -1.75
CA ARG A 140 20.08 -7.82 -0.57
C ARG A 140 19.17 -7.06 0.41
N ILE A 141 18.32 -6.19 -0.11
CA ILE A 141 17.35 -5.40 0.67
C ILE A 141 16.38 -6.32 1.40
N MET A 142 15.77 -7.27 0.70
CA MET A 142 14.75 -8.15 1.29
C MET A 142 15.36 -9.16 2.29
N GLN A 143 16.54 -9.69 2.00
CA GLN A 143 17.29 -10.49 2.97
C GLN A 143 17.69 -9.66 4.20
N GLY A 144 18.05 -8.40 3.98
CA GLY A 144 18.31 -7.45 5.06
C GLY A 144 17.10 -7.26 5.99
N PHE A 145 15.92 -7.01 5.44
CA PHE A 145 14.68 -6.88 6.23
C PHE A 145 14.37 -8.17 7.00
N ARG A 146 14.45 -9.34 6.36
CA ARG A 146 14.24 -10.63 7.05
C ARG A 146 15.16 -10.83 8.23
N LYS A 147 16.44 -10.50 8.06
CA LYS A 147 17.46 -10.59 9.10
C LYS A 147 17.25 -9.56 10.21
N GLU A 148 17.11 -8.28 9.85
CA GLU A 148 17.03 -7.17 10.82
C GLU A 148 15.74 -7.21 11.66
N LEU A 149 14.67 -7.77 11.12
CA LEU A 149 13.38 -7.88 11.79
C LEU A 149 13.17 -9.24 12.46
N ASP A 150 14.18 -10.12 12.46
CA ASP A 150 14.11 -11.48 12.97
C ASP A 150 12.87 -12.24 12.42
N ALA A 151 12.66 -12.11 11.11
CA ALA A 151 11.49 -12.64 10.42
C ALA A 151 11.89 -13.36 9.11
N PRO A 152 12.65 -14.49 9.20
CA PRO A 152 13.25 -15.13 8.03
C PRO A 152 12.23 -15.60 7.00
N ASP A 153 11.04 -16.00 7.43
CA ASP A 153 9.99 -16.55 6.58
C ASP A 153 8.85 -15.55 6.28
N ILE A 154 9.05 -14.26 6.58
CA ILE A 154 7.99 -13.28 6.39
C ILE A 154 7.56 -13.21 4.92
N PRO A 155 6.26 -13.27 4.64
CA PRO A 155 5.75 -13.11 3.28
C PRO A 155 6.08 -11.72 2.72
N ILE A 156 6.53 -11.68 1.47
CA ILE A 156 6.80 -10.45 0.73
C ILE A 156 5.92 -10.45 -0.52
N VAL A 157 5.11 -9.42 -0.70
CA VAL A 157 4.30 -9.24 -1.91
C VAL A 157 4.88 -8.10 -2.73
N ILE A 158 5.18 -8.38 -3.99
CA ILE A 158 5.90 -7.49 -4.90
C ILE A 158 5.03 -7.16 -6.10
N GLY A 159 4.74 -5.89 -6.33
CA GLY A 159 3.99 -5.42 -7.48
C GLY A 159 4.85 -5.11 -8.69
N GLY A 160 4.39 -5.55 -9.85
CA GLY A 160 4.93 -5.14 -11.13
C GLY A 160 4.53 -3.72 -11.49
N LEU A 161 5.27 -3.12 -12.42
CA LEU A 161 5.07 -1.77 -12.94
C LEU A 161 4.04 -1.76 -14.07
N GLY A 162 3.27 -0.68 -14.18
CA GLY A 162 2.19 -0.56 -15.14
C GLY A 162 2.67 -0.33 -16.60
N SER A 163 1.91 -0.86 -17.55
CA SER A 163 2.23 -0.79 -18.99
C SER A 163 2.06 0.61 -19.60
N PHE A 164 1.56 1.57 -18.87
CA PHE A 164 1.47 2.98 -19.26
C PHE A 164 2.82 3.71 -19.21
N LEU A 165 3.82 3.13 -18.54
CA LEU A 165 5.18 3.68 -18.48
C LEU A 165 5.85 3.67 -19.88
N GLY A 166 6.77 4.61 -20.09
CA GLY A 166 7.46 4.80 -21.37
C GLY A 166 6.63 5.52 -22.44
N GLN A 167 5.38 5.93 -22.15
CA GLN A 167 4.47 6.49 -23.16
C GLN A 167 4.39 8.02 -23.12
N SER A 168 4.11 8.60 -21.96
CA SER A 168 3.82 10.04 -21.82
C SER A 168 4.15 10.59 -20.44
N GLY A 169 3.99 11.91 -20.27
CA GLY A 169 4.09 12.60 -19.00
C GLY A 169 5.42 12.36 -18.28
N PHE A 170 5.37 12.26 -16.97
CA PHE A 170 6.54 11.97 -16.14
C PHE A 170 7.06 10.55 -16.34
N GLY A 171 6.17 9.61 -16.74
CA GLY A 171 6.54 8.23 -17.05
C GLY A 171 7.25 8.02 -18.38
N LYS A 172 7.35 9.06 -19.23
CA LYS A 172 7.90 8.96 -20.60
C LYS A 172 9.30 8.34 -20.66
N ASN A 173 10.14 8.62 -19.67
CA ASN A 173 11.52 8.14 -19.62
C ASN A 173 11.65 6.73 -19.00
N CYS A 174 10.58 6.17 -18.44
CA CYS A 174 10.61 4.84 -17.83
C CYS A 174 10.53 3.73 -18.91
N THR A 175 11.44 3.79 -19.91
CA THR A 175 11.40 2.92 -21.10
C THR A 175 11.84 1.49 -20.83
N GLU A 176 12.54 1.26 -19.72
CA GLU A 176 13.06 -0.06 -19.32
C GLU A 176 12.17 -0.76 -18.27
N TYR A 177 10.94 -0.26 -18.02
CA TYR A 177 10.05 -0.83 -17.01
C TYR A 177 9.76 -2.33 -17.21
N MET A 178 9.73 -2.81 -18.44
CA MET A 178 9.56 -4.25 -18.73
C MET A 178 10.74 -5.08 -18.23
N LEU A 179 11.96 -4.53 -18.31
CA LEU A 179 13.16 -5.20 -17.81
C LEU A 179 13.16 -5.21 -16.27
N ILE A 180 12.73 -4.12 -15.64
CA ILE A 180 12.50 -4.10 -14.19
C ILE A 180 11.44 -5.12 -13.80
N ASN A 181 10.31 -5.21 -14.52
CA ASN A 181 9.27 -6.21 -14.26
C ASN A 181 9.79 -7.65 -14.37
N GLN A 182 10.70 -7.92 -15.31
CA GLN A 182 11.36 -9.22 -15.39
C GLN A 182 12.17 -9.52 -14.12
N LYS A 183 12.91 -8.53 -13.58
CA LYS A 183 13.70 -8.70 -12.36
C LYS A 183 12.82 -8.88 -11.11
N LEU A 184 11.74 -8.09 -10.98
CA LEU A 184 10.76 -8.23 -9.90
C LEU A 184 10.10 -9.62 -9.92
N LYS A 185 9.67 -10.05 -11.09
CA LYS A 185 9.06 -11.36 -11.30
C LYS A 185 10.06 -12.48 -11.01
N GLN A 186 11.27 -12.40 -11.59
CA GLN A 186 12.34 -13.36 -11.33
C GLN A 186 12.60 -13.52 -9.84
N PHE A 187 12.77 -12.40 -9.13
CA PHE A 187 13.01 -12.42 -7.68
C PHE A 187 11.87 -13.14 -6.95
N ALA A 188 10.61 -12.79 -7.24
CA ALA A 188 9.48 -13.38 -6.53
C ALA A 188 9.31 -14.88 -6.81
N PHE A 189 9.71 -15.36 -7.99
CA PHE A 189 9.66 -16.78 -8.36
C PHE A 189 10.81 -17.61 -7.79
N GLU A 190 11.94 -16.99 -7.52
CA GLU A 190 13.15 -17.65 -7.02
C GLU A 190 13.27 -17.63 -5.49
N GLN A 191 12.52 -16.76 -4.81
CA GLN A 191 12.60 -16.61 -3.35
C GLN A 191 11.40 -17.20 -2.64
N ASP A 192 11.66 -17.93 -1.56
CA ASP A 192 10.60 -18.49 -0.71
C ASP A 192 9.76 -17.38 -0.06
N ASN A 193 8.47 -17.65 0.04
CA ASN A 193 7.47 -16.71 0.60
C ASN A 193 7.46 -15.33 -0.08
N CYS A 194 7.78 -15.28 -1.37
CA CYS A 194 7.68 -14.07 -2.19
C CYS A 194 6.62 -14.27 -3.28
N TYR A 195 5.74 -13.29 -3.46
CA TYR A 195 4.63 -13.38 -4.39
C TYR A 195 4.60 -12.16 -5.30
N PHE A 196 4.59 -12.41 -6.62
CA PHE A 196 4.49 -11.36 -7.64
C PHE A 196 3.03 -11.02 -7.94
N VAL A 197 2.76 -9.73 -8.13
CA VAL A 197 1.45 -9.20 -8.51
C VAL A 197 1.58 -8.37 -9.77
N ASP A 198 0.96 -8.79 -10.85
CA ASP A 198 0.99 -8.11 -12.13
C ASP A 198 0.12 -6.84 -12.12
N ALA A 199 0.63 -5.77 -12.74
CA ALA A 199 -0.07 -4.50 -12.94
C ALA A 199 -0.88 -4.45 -14.25
N ALA A 200 -1.04 -5.56 -14.97
CA ALA A 200 -1.78 -5.60 -16.22
C ALA A 200 -3.20 -5.05 -16.06
N GLY A 201 -3.62 -4.20 -17.01
CA GLY A 201 -4.95 -3.59 -17.02
C GLY A 201 -5.17 -2.44 -16.02
N LEU A 202 -4.15 -2.07 -15.22
CA LEU A 202 -4.22 -0.88 -14.39
C LEU A 202 -3.99 0.38 -15.24
N ALA A 203 -4.71 1.45 -14.93
CA ALA A 203 -4.61 2.74 -15.56
C ALA A 203 -3.86 3.75 -14.68
N CYS A 204 -3.25 4.75 -15.32
CA CYS A 204 -2.56 5.84 -14.63
C CYS A 204 -3.37 7.13 -14.58
N ASN A 205 -2.91 8.06 -13.75
CA ASN A 205 -3.28 9.46 -13.79
C ASN A 205 -2.78 10.11 -15.11
N PRO A 206 -3.28 11.29 -15.48
CA PRO A 206 -2.83 12.02 -16.67
C PRO A 206 -1.31 12.31 -16.71
N ASP A 207 -0.64 12.20 -15.59
CA ASP A 207 0.82 12.38 -15.48
C ASP A 207 1.65 11.23 -16.10
N GLY A 208 1.01 10.11 -16.45
CA GLY A 208 1.62 8.99 -17.17
C GLY A 208 2.57 8.11 -16.34
N ILE A 209 2.63 8.29 -15.02
CA ILE A 209 3.49 7.49 -14.13
C ILE A 209 2.75 6.94 -12.91
N HIS A 210 1.78 7.67 -12.36
CA HIS A 210 1.10 7.28 -11.14
C HIS A 210 -0.19 6.52 -11.43
N ILE A 211 -0.37 5.40 -10.76
CA ILE A 211 -1.58 4.58 -10.82
C ILE A 211 -2.76 5.40 -10.26
N ASN A 212 -3.89 5.48 -11.00
CA ASN A 212 -5.07 6.22 -10.59
C ASN A 212 -5.79 5.54 -9.40
N ALA A 213 -6.70 6.25 -8.75
CA ALA A 213 -7.33 5.79 -7.51
C ALA A 213 -8.08 4.47 -7.66
N VAL A 214 -8.86 4.28 -8.73
CA VAL A 214 -9.61 3.04 -8.98
C VAL A 214 -8.64 1.86 -9.19
N SER A 215 -7.58 2.08 -9.97
CA SER A 215 -6.55 1.06 -10.19
C SER A 215 -5.74 0.75 -8.93
N GLN A 216 -5.52 1.71 -8.05
CA GLN A 216 -4.94 1.47 -6.73
C GLN A 216 -5.83 0.53 -5.89
N ARG A 217 -7.17 0.71 -5.93
CA ARG A 217 -8.11 -0.21 -5.26
C ARG A 217 -8.00 -1.63 -5.80
N LYS A 218 -7.97 -1.80 -7.13
CA LYS A 218 -7.78 -3.10 -7.78
C LYS A 218 -6.46 -3.73 -7.39
N PHE A 219 -5.39 -2.95 -7.42
CA PHE A 219 -4.05 -3.44 -7.12
C PHE A 219 -3.94 -3.96 -5.68
N GLY A 220 -4.54 -3.26 -4.72
CA GLY A 220 -4.57 -3.74 -3.34
C GLY A 220 -5.36 -5.05 -3.17
N LEU A 221 -6.44 -5.25 -3.93
CA LEU A 221 -7.14 -6.53 -3.97
C LEU A 221 -6.24 -7.66 -4.50
N ARG A 222 -5.48 -7.40 -5.58
CA ARG A 222 -4.51 -8.37 -6.12
C ARG A 222 -3.40 -8.70 -5.12
N TYR A 223 -2.87 -7.69 -4.42
CA TYR A 223 -1.87 -7.89 -3.35
C TYR A 223 -2.43 -8.76 -2.22
N PHE A 224 -3.70 -8.54 -1.84
CA PHE A 224 -4.34 -9.37 -0.82
C PHE A 224 -4.49 -10.83 -1.29
N GLU A 225 -4.96 -11.06 -2.51
CA GLU A 225 -5.08 -12.41 -3.07
C GLU A 225 -3.72 -13.13 -3.11
N ALA A 226 -2.66 -12.42 -3.51
CA ALA A 226 -1.31 -12.98 -3.52
C ALA A 226 -0.85 -13.39 -2.12
N PHE A 227 -1.06 -12.51 -1.14
CA PHE A 227 -0.72 -12.77 0.26
C PHE A 227 -1.55 -13.93 0.85
N PHE A 228 -2.85 -13.90 0.66
CA PHE A 228 -3.79 -14.82 1.30
C PHE A 228 -3.67 -16.24 0.74
N HIS A 229 -3.62 -16.37 -0.57
CA HIS A 229 -3.49 -17.66 -1.25
C HIS A 229 -2.05 -18.14 -1.42
N LYS A 230 -1.06 -17.33 -1.02
CA LYS A 230 0.37 -17.63 -1.17
C LYS A 230 0.73 -18.02 -2.61
N GLN A 231 0.27 -17.19 -3.56
CA GLN A 231 0.46 -17.43 -5.00
C GLN A 231 0.77 -16.15 -5.76
N HIS A 232 1.37 -16.28 -6.93
CA HIS A 232 1.55 -15.16 -7.86
C HIS A 232 0.21 -14.80 -8.51
N ILE A 233 -0.05 -13.50 -8.67
CA ILE A 233 -1.19 -13.00 -9.43
C ILE A 233 -0.67 -12.44 -10.75
N LEU A 234 -0.91 -13.15 -11.84
CA LEU A 234 -0.29 -12.86 -13.15
C LEU A 234 -1.22 -12.11 -14.11
N GLY A 235 -2.26 -11.48 -13.59
CA GLY A 235 -3.22 -10.69 -14.36
C GLY A 235 -4.36 -10.15 -13.49
N PRO A 236 -5.36 -9.50 -14.11
CA PRO A 236 -6.55 -9.02 -13.41
C PRO A 236 -7.31 -10.15 -12.72
N LEU A 237 -7.92 -9.85 -11.56
CA LEU A 237 -8.81 -10.79 -10.88
C LEU A 237 -10.18 -10.86 -11.58
N THR A 238 -10.84 -12.00 -11.47
CA THR A 238 -12.23 -12.11 -11.89
C THR A 238 -13.11 -11.17 -11.05
N ASN A 239 -14.01 -10.43 -11.69
CA ASN A 239 -14.95 -9.50 -11.06
C ASN A 239 -14.26 -8.39 -10.23
N GLU A 240 -13.10 -7.95 -10.66
CA GLU A 240 -12.29 -6.96 -9.93
C GLU A 240 -13.03 -5.62 -9.74
N ASP A 241 -13.76 -5.15 -10.78
CA ASP A 241 -14.57 -3.95 -10.71
C ASP A 241 -15.72 -4.07 -9.69
N GLU A 242 -16.42 -5.19 -9.69
CA GLU A 242 -17.49 -5.47 -8.73
C GLU A 242 -16.94 -5.53 -7.30
N ARG A 243 -15.77 -6.11 -7.13
CA ARG A 243 -15.09 -6.17 -5.83
C ARG A 243 -14.72 -4.78 -5.31
N VAL A 244 -14.29 -3.85 -6.18
CA VAL A 244 -14.05 -2.45 -5.81
C VAL A 244 -15.35 -1.78 -5.37
N LEU A 245 -16.47 -1.95 -6.09
CA LEU A 245 -17.77 -1.41 -5.69
C LEU A 245 -18.22 -1.92 -4.31
N VAL A 246 -17.94 -3.17 -3.98
CA VAL A 246 -18.25 -3.73 -2.65
C VAL A 246 -17.44 -3.05 -1.54
N LEU A 247 -16.18 -2.63 -1.78
CA LEU A 247 -15.40 -1.86 -0.81
C LEU A 247 -16.12 -0.54 -0.44
N GLU A 248 -16.74 0.11 -1.42
CA GLU A 248 -17.41 1.39 -1.25
C GLU A 248 -18.83 1.30 -0.67
N ALA A 249 -19.45 0.12 -0.70
CA ALA A 249 -20.83 -0.09 -0.27
C ALA A 249 -20.98 -0.50 1.20
N ARG A 250 -19.91 -0.46 1.98
CA ARG A 250 -19.91 -0.93 3.37
C ARG A 250 -20.73 -0.02 4.28
N THR A 251 -21.58 -0.63 5.14
CA THR A 251 -22.25 0.07 6.23
C THR A 251 -21.26 0.37 7.35
N HIS A 252 -21.21 1.62 7.79
CA HIS A 252 -20.30 2.08 8.83
C HIS A 252 -20.86 1.88 10.23
N THR A 253 -20.00 1.52 11.18
CA THR A 253 -20.28 1.51 12.60
C THR A 253 -20.46 2.94 13.13
N LYS A 254 -20.94 3.08 14.38
CA LYS A 254 -21.03 4.39 15.05
C LYS A 254 -19.67 5.09 15.11
N THR A 255 -18.62 4.36 15.49
CA THR A 255 -17.24 4.88 15.54
C THR A 255 -16.77 5.39 14.18
N GLU A 256 -17.01 4.63 13.12
CA GLU A 256 -16.64 4.99 11.75
C GLU A 256 -17.41 6.19 11.22
N LYS A 257 -18.73 6.28 11.52
CA LYS A 257 -19.55 7.46 11.19
C LYS A 257 -19.03 8.71 11.88
N THR A 258 -18.72 8.63 13.18
CA THR A 258 -18.14 9.73 13.95
C THR A 258 -16.81 10.19 13.36
N PHE A 259 -15.96 9.24 12.95
CA PHE A 259 -14.68 9.55 12.32
C PHE A 259 -14.87 10.26 10.96
N LEU A 260 -15.77 9.77 10.11
CA LEU A 260 -16.11 10.39 8.83
C LEU A 260 -16.61 11.83 9.00
N LEU A 261 -17.56 12.05 9.92
CA LEU A 261 -18.08 13.38 10.24
C LEU A 261 -16.96 14.34 10.69
N SER A 262 -16.04 13.83 11.51
CA SER A 262 -14.88 14.61 11.97
C SER A 262 -13.97 15.01 10.83
N MET A 263 -13.72 14.10 9.87
CA MET A 263 -12.95 14.40 8.64
C MET A 263 -13.66 15.46 7.77
N GLN A 264 -14.95 15.29 7.52
CA GLN A 264 -15.74 16.24 6.72
C GLN A 264 -15.76 17.65 7.33
N MET A 265 -15.88 17.72 8.67
CA MET A 265 -15.79 18.99 9.38
C MET A 265 -14.37 19.61 9.24
N ALA A 266 -13.31 18.82 9.37
CA ALA A 266 -11.93 19.30 9.24
C ALA A 266 -11.60 19.78 7.83
N LEU A 267 -12.21 19.18 6.80
CA LEU A 267 -12.07 19.59 5.39
C LEU A 267 -12.97 20.80 5.05
N GLY A 268 -13.92 21.16 5.90
CA GLY A 268 -14.86 22.23 5.64
C GLY A 268 -16.07 21.82 4.78
N ASP A 269 -16.25 20.52 4.54
CA ASP A 269 -17.37 19.98 3.76
C ASP A 269 -18.70 20.13 4.50
N ILE A 270 -18.66 20.15 5.83
CA ILE A 270 -19.84 20.42 6.69
C ILE A 270 -19.51 21.48 7.73
N SER A 271 -20.53 22.24 8.14
CA SER A 271 -20.39 23.21 9.23
C SER A 271 -20.29 22.54 10.59
N TYR A 272 -19.78 23.27 11.61
CA TYR A 272 -19.78 22.78 12.99
C TYR A 272 -21.21 22.50 13.52
N SER A 273 -22.20 23.27 13.10
CA SER A 273 -23.61 23.04 13.45
C SER A 273 -24.13 21.74 12.87
N ASP A 274 -23.81 21.47 11.57
CA ASP A 274 -24.21 20.22 10.91
C ASP A 274 -23.50 19.01 11.52
N PHE A 275 -22.20 19.17 11.79
CA PHE A 275 -21.43 18.14 12.51
C PHE A 275 -22.10 17.75 13.82
N LYS A 276 -22.47 18.72 14.67
CA LYS A 276 -23.14 18.46 15.96
C LYS A 276 -24.50 17.78 15.78
N ALA A 277 -25.30 18.24 14.80
CA ALA A 277 -26.62 17.68 14.54
C ALA A 277 -26.52 16.22 14.06
N GLN A 278 -25.60 15.92 13.14
CA GLN A 278 -25.38 14.56 12.65
C GLN A 278 -24.75 13.65 13.69
N LEU A 279 -23.83 14.17 14.52
CA LEU A 279 -23.22 13.40 15.61
C LEU A 279 -24.28 12.96 16.64
N ALA A 280 -25.26 13.82 16.95
CA ALA A 280 -26.36 13.45 17.85
C ALA A 280 -27.20 12.29 17.31
N GLN A 281 -27.42 12.24 15.98
CA GLN A 281 -28.14 11.15 15.32
C GLN A 281 -27.36 9.82 15.26
N THR A 282 -26.05 9.85 15.38
CA THR A 282 -25.25 8.61 15.45
C THR A 282 -25.32 7.96 16.85
N GLY A 283 -25.89 8.65 17.84
CA GLY A 283 -26.01 8.19 19.22
C GLY A 283 -27.23 7.32 19.54
N GLU A 284 -28.21 7.35 18.63
CA GLU A 284 -29.40 6.50 18.69
C GLU A 284 -29.18 5.22 17.84
#